data_3737b5275d32c771f37ea976da2d66e9
#
_entry.id   3737b5275d32c771f37ea976da2d66e9
#
_cell.length_a   1.000
_cell.length_b   1.000
_cell.length_c   1.000
_cell.angle_alpha   90.00
_cell.angle_beta   90.00
_cell.angle_gamma   90.00
#
_symmetry.space_group_name_H-M   'P 1'
#
loop_
_entity.id
_entity.type
_entity.pdbx_description
1 polymer ?
#
loop_
_entity_poly.entity_id
_entity_poly.type
_entity_poly.pdbx_seq_one_letter_code
_entity_poly.pdbx_strand_id
1 'polypeptide(L)'
;MLPSSFWNSINMLLTMLKSKIHGATVTQCDLHYEGSIKIDRNWMREVGILPNEQVDVVNLNTGGRWTTYAIEGNVAEIGVNGAGARLAMEGDEVIIMAYCQVSPLKAKWMKPKILIQDL
;
A
#
# COMPACT_ATOMS: atom_id res chain seq x y z
N MET A 1 -12.95 19.63 28.45
CA MET A 1 -12.01 19.24 27.38
C MET A 1 -10.68 18.88 27.98
N LEU A 2 -10.09 17.78 27.54
CA LEU A 2 -8.77 17.36 28.00
C LEU A 2 -7.69 18.18 27.30
N PRO A 3 -6.58 18.53 27.98
CA PRO A 3 -5.49 19.26 27.34
C PRO A 3 -4.84 18.40 26.27
N SER A 4 -4.20 19.03 25.28
CA SER A 4 -3.54 18.31 24.20
C SER A 4 -2.44 17.37 24.71
N SER A 5 -1.81 17.71 25.83
CA SER A 5 -0.80 16.85 26.45
C SER A 5 -1.37 15.51 26.92
N PHE A 6 -2.64 15.44 27.25
CA PHE A 6 -3.28 14.19 27.65
C PHE A 6 -3.20 13.15 26.53
N TRP A 7 -3.51 13.57 25.30
CA TRP A 7 -3.51 12.67 24.16
C TRP A 7 -2.12 12.15 23.83
N ASN A 8 -1.09 12.93 24.16
CA ASN A 8 0.30 12.54 23.91
C ASN A 8 0.85 11.62 25.00
N SER A 9 0.27 11.66 26.19
CA SER A 9 0.76 10.89 27.35
C SER A 9 0.12 9.52 27.48
N ILE A 10 -0.97 9.24 26.77
CA ILE A 10 -1.59 7.93 26.77
C ILE A 10 -1.06 7.10 25.60
N ASN A 11 -1.14 5.76 25.74
CA ASN A 11 -0.70 4.84 24.68
C ASN A 11 -1.74 4.75 23.58
N MET A 12 -2.01 5.88 22.95
CA MET A 12 -2.89 5.94 21.79
C MET A 12 -2.04 5.94 20.53
N LEU A 13 -2.39 5.08 19.58
CA LEU A 13 -1.74 5.04 18.28
C LEU A 13 -2.78 5.32 17.20
N LEU A 14 -2.41 6.16 16.26
CA LEU A 14 -3.21 6.42 15.07
C LEU A 14 -2.64 5.63 13.91
N THR A 15 -3.51 5.08 13.09
CA THR A 15 -3.10 4.44 11.84
C THR A 15 -3.04 5.53 10.77
N MET A 16 -1.85 5.78 10.27
CA MET A 16 -1.58 6.87 9.33
C MET A 16 -1.04 6.31 8.01
N LEU A 17 -1.37 6.97 6.92
CA LEU A 17 -0.82 6.62 5.62
C LEU A 17 0.69 6.85 5.64
N LYS A 18 1.44 5.79 5.38
CA LYS A 18 2.90 5.82 5.33
C LYS A 18 3.41 5.91 3.90
N SER A 19 2.83 5.11 3.01
CA SER A 19 3.32 4.94 1.64
C SER A 19 2.14 4.78 0.69
N LYS A 20 2.30 5.32 -0.53
CA LYS A 20 1.27 5.17 -1.56
C LYS A 20 1.92 5.13 -2.94
N ILE A 21 1.53 4.15 -3.73
CA ILE A 21 1.85 4.07 -5.16
C ILE A 21 0.54 4.22 -5.89
N HIS A 22 0.41 5.29 -6.68
CA HIS A 22 -0.84 5.64 -7.34
C HIS A 22 -0.74 5.41 -8.84
N GLY A 23 -1.70 4.68 -9.40
CA GLY A 23 -1.83 4.55 -10.85
C GLY A 23 -0.95 3.48 -11.46
N ALA A 24 -0.41 2.56 -10.67
CA ALA A 24 0.38 1.47 -11.21
C ALA A 24 -0.49 0.52 -12.04
N THR A 25 0.04 0.05 -13.16
CA THR A 25 -0.68 -0.84 -14.07
C THR A 25 -0.39 -2.30 -13.74
N VAL A 26 -1.44 -3.09 -13.57
CA VAL A 26 -1.31 -4.52 -13.33
C VAL A 26 -0.73 -5.19 -14.57
N THR A 27 0.37 -5.93 -14.41
CA THR A 27 1.07 -6.60 -15.51
C THR A 27 0.76 -8.07 -15.60
N GLN A 28 0.33 -8.71 -14.51
CA GLN A 28 -0.06 -10.11 -14.51
C GLN A 28 -0.96 -10.43 -13.33
N CYS A 29 -1.77 -11.48 -13.50
CA CYS A 29 -2.61 -12.02 -12.43
C CYS A 29 -2.44 -13.54 -12.42
N ASP A 30 -2.17 -14.11 -11.24
CA ASP A 30 -1.98 -15.55 -11.07
C ASP A 30 -2.78 -16.04 -9.88
N LEU A 31 -3.95 -16.61 -10.16
CA LEU A 31 -4.87 -17.10 -9.14
C LEU A 31 -4.28 -18.24 -8.31
N HIS A 32 -3.40 -19.03 -8.89
CA HIS A 32 -2.88 -20.24 -8.25
C HIS A 32 -1.56 -20.03 -7.54
N TYR A 33 -1.04 -18.81 -7.54
CA TYR A 33 0.15 -18.48 -6.79
C TYR A 33 -0.23 -18.02 -5.38
N GLU A 34 0.70 -18.10 -4.44
CA GLU A 34 0.44 -17.62 -3.06
C GLU A 34 0.00 -16.16 -3.07
N GLY A 35 -1.03 -15.86 -2.25
CA GLY A 35 -1.56 -14.52 -2.17
C GLY A 35 -0.48 -13.51 -1.81
N SER A 36 -0.30 -12.52 -2.68
CA SER A 36 0.71 -11.47 -2.55
C SER A 36 0.53 -10.48 -3.68
N ILE A 37 1.23 -9.37 -3.62
CA ILE A 37 1.34 -8.47 -4.75
C ILE A 37 2.82 -8.22 -5.04
N LYS A 38 3.26 -8.57 -6.26
CA LYS A 38 4.60 -8.22 -6.73
C LYS A 38 4.59 -6.76 -7.12
N ILE A 39 5.55 -6.03 -6.61
CA ILE A 39 5.67 -4.60 -6.89
C ILE A 39 7.09 -4.32 -7.35
N ASP A 40 7.25 -3.47 -8.36
CA ASP A 40 8.57 -3.00 -8.78
C ASP A 40 9.39 -2.66 -7.53
N ARG A 41 10.55 -3.33 -7.39
CA ARG A 41 11.39 -3.18 -6.19
C ARG A 41 11.88 -1.76 -5.98
N ASN A 42 12.09 -1.02 -7.06
CA ASN A 42 12.55 0.37 -6.96
C ASN A 42 11.43 1.28 -6.45
N TRP A 43 10.19 1.02 -6.86
CA TRP A 43 9.04 1.75 -6.35
C TRP A 43 8.83 1.48 -4.86
N MET A 44 8.99 0.21 -4.44
CA MET A 44 8.90 -0.15 -3.03
C MET A 44 9.92 0.62 -2.19
N ARG A 45 11.17 0.68 -2.66
CA ARG A 45 12.23 1.41 -1.96
C ARG A 45 11.93 2.89 -1.90
N GLU A 46 11.45 3.46 -2.98
CA GLU A 46 11.16 4.89 -3.07
C GLU A 46 10.11 5.32 -2.06
N VAL A 47 9.08 4.52 -1.84
CA VAL A 47 8.01 4.85 -0.90
C VAL A 47 8.18 4.19 0.47
N GLY A 48 9.19 3.34 0.64
CA GLY A 48 9.47 2.72 1.94
C GLY A 48 8.58 1.52 2.28
N ILE A 49 8.14 0.77 1.27
CA ILE A 49 7.44 -0.50 1.48
C ILE A 49 8.46 -1.62 1.51
N LEU A 50 8.44 -2.42 2.56
CA LEU A 50 9.34 -3.55 2.74
C LEU A 50 8.72 -4.85 2.21
N PRO A 51 9.55 -5.82 1.79
CA PRO A 51 9.04 -7.16 1.50
C PRO A 51 8.27 -7.71 2.69
N ASN A 52 7.14 -8.35 2.41
CA ASN A 52 6.22 -8.92 3.40
C ASN A 52 5.42 -7.91 4.20
N GLU A 53 5.53 -6.64 3.88
CA GLU A 53 4.72 -5.62 4.53
C GLU A 53 3.28 -5.69 4.04
N GLN A 54 2.34 -5.57 4.97
CA GLN A 54 0.91 -5.53 4.64
C GLN A 54 0.58 -4.27 3.85
N VAL A 55 -0.19 -4.44 2.79
CA VAL A 55 -0.67 -3.33 1.96
C VAL A 55 -2.15 -3.51 1.64
N ASP A 56 -2.81 -2.39 1.41
CA ASP A 56 -4.14 -2.36 0.81
C ASP A 56 -4.00 -2.01 -0.66
N VAL A 57 -4.77 -2.70 -1.49
CA VAL A 57 -4.81 -2.44 -2.93
C VAL A 57 -6.22 -2.03 -3.32
N VAL A 58 -6.31 -0.97 -4.11
CA VAL A 58 -7.58 -0.47 -4.63
C VAL A 58 -7.50 -0.47 -6.14
N ASN A 59 -8.47 -1.11 -6.79
CA ASN A 59 -8.56 -1.14 -8.24
C ASN A 59 -9.38 0.05 -8.73
N LEU A 60 -8.75 0.96 -9.48
CA LEU A 60 -9.39 2.17 -9.99
C LEU A 60 -10.45 1.88 -11.05
N ASN A 61 -10.32 0.77 -11.76
CA ASN A 61 -11.23 0.41 -12.84
C ASN A 61 -12.52 -0.24 -12.33
N THR A 62 -12.44 -0.98 -11.23
CA THR A 62 -13.59 -1.76 -10.72
C THR A 62 -14.07 -1.31 -9.36
N GLY A 63 -13.26 -0.57 -8.61
CA GLY A 63 -13.55 -0.26 -7.22
C GLY A 63 -13.24 -1.39 -6.25
N GLY A 64 -12.72 -2.50 -6.72
CA GLY A 64 -12.34 -3.62 -5.87
C GLY A 64 -11.24 -3.22 -4.90
N ARG A 65 -11.32 -3.75 -3.69
CA ARG A 65 -10.37 -3.44 -2.62
C ARG A 65 -10.01 -4.72 -1.88
N TRP A 66 -8.72 -4.91 -1.59
CA TRP A 66 -8.29 -6.07 -0.81
C TRP A 66 -7.00 -5.76 -0.08
N THR A 67 -6.74 -6.57 0.92
CA THR A 67 -5.52 -6.50 1.73
C THR A 67 -4.65 -7.70 1.41
N THR A 68 -3.35 -7.45 1.23
CA THR A 68 -2.38 -8.48 0.93
C THR A 68 -1.02 -8.06 1.49
N TYR A 69 0.06 -8.66 1.03
CA TYR A 69 1.42 -8.24 1.40
C TYR A 69 2.28 -8.09 0.15
N ALA A 70 3.27 -7.23 0.25
CA ALA A 70 4.16 -6.89 -0.85
C ALA A 70 5.30 -7.89 -0.98
N ILE A 71 5.65 -8.23 -2.22
CA ILE A 71 6.89 -8.94 -2.54
C ILE A 71 7.59 -8.18 -3.66
N GLU A 72 8.91 -8.32 -3.73
CA GLU A 72 9.69 -7.60 -4.72
C GLU A 72 9.49 -8.19 -6.12
N GLY A 73 9.20 -7.32 -7.06
CA GLY A 73 9.08 -7.63 -8.47
C GLY A 73 10.18 -7.01 -9.29
N ASN A 74 10.15 -7.29 -10.59
CA ASN A 74 11.05 -6.70 -11.56
C ASN A 74 10.62 -5.28 -11.93
N VAL A 75 11.36 -4.63 -12.81
CA VAL A 75 11.07 -3.27 -13.27
C VAL A 75 9.66 -3.21 -13.86
N ALA A 76 8.87 -2.26 -13.38
CA ALA A 76 7.49 -1.99 -13.78
C ALA A 76 6.52 -3.16 -13.58
N GLU A 77 6.91 -4.18 -12.82
CA GLU A 77 6.05 -5.34 -12.58
C GLU A 77 5.06 -5.06 -11.45
N ILE A 78 3.78 -5.33 -11.73
CA ILE A 78 2.71 -5.37 -10.73
C ILE A 78 1.98 -6.68 -10.94
N GLY A 79 2.29 -7.67 -10.11
CA GLY A 79 1.71 -9.01 -10.22
C GLY A 79 0.73 -9.27 -9.09
N VAL A 80 -0.55 -9.48 -9.42
CA VAL A 80 -1.58 -9.78 -8.45
C VAL A 80 -1.74 -11.29 -8.33
N ASN A 81 -1.38 -11.82 -7.16
CA ASN A 81 -1.32 -13.26 -6.93
C ASN A 81 -2.41 -13.71 -5.96
N GLY A 82 -2.86 -14.96 -6.13
CA GLY A 82 -3.82 -15.59 -5.24
C GLY A 82 -5.23 -15.03 -5.42
N ALA A 83 -5.99 -15.00 -4.33
CA ALA A 83 -7.40 -14.58 -4.37
C ALA A 83 -7.59 -13.16 -4.90
N GLY A 84 -6.61 -12.27 -4.72
CA GLY A 84 -6.66 -10.92 -5.28
C GLY A 84 -6.78 -10.91 -6.80
N ALA A 85 -6.32 -11.96 -7.47
CA ALA A 85 -6.45 -12.08 -8.93
C ALA A 85 -7.91 -12.19 -9.39
N ARG A 86 -8.86 -12.37 -8.47
CA ARG A 86 -10.29 -12.29 -8.76
C ARG A 86 -10.78 -10.85 -8.86
N LEU A 87 -10.00 -9.90 -8.36
CA LEU A 87 -10.39 -8.49 -8.24
C LEU A 87 -9.64 -7.58 -9.20
N ALA A 88 -8.77 -8.12 -10.03
CA ALA A 88 -7.98 -7.34 -10.97
C ALA A 88 -7.72 -8.13 -12.26
N MET A 89 -7.48 -7.40 -13.33
CA MET A 89 -7.07 -7.94 -14.64
C MET A 89 -5.83 -7.20 -15.11
N GLU A 90 -5.05 -7.84 -15.97
CA GLU A 90 -3.96 -7.12 -16.64
C GLU A 90 -4.48 -5.84 -17.28
N GLY A 91 -3.74 -4.76 -17.10
CA GLY A 91 -4.11 -3.47 -17.64
C GLY A 91 -4.89 -2.59 -16.67
N ASP A 92 -5.44 -3.16 -15.60
CA ASP A 92 -6.12 -2.36 -14.59
C ASP A 92 -5.12 -1.45 -13.87
N GLU A 93 -5.59 -0.27 -13.48
CA GLU A 93 -4.80 0.64 -12.67
C GLU A 93 -5.16 0.45 -11.21
N VAL A 94 -4.14 0.39 -10.36
CA VAL A 94 -4.32 0.19 -8.92
C VAL A 94 -3.60 1.25 -8.11
N ILE A 95 -4.07 1.42 -6.89
CA ILE A 95 -3.40 2.20 -5.86
C ILE A 95 -2.97 1.23 -4.77
N ILE A 96 -1.72 1.30 -4.36
CA ILE A 96 -1.17 0.44 -3.31
C ILE A 96 -0.80 1.33 -2.14
N MET A 97 -1.30 1.01 -0.95
CA MET A 97 -1.10 1.83 0.25
C MET A 97 -0.58 0.99 1.40
N ALA A 98 0.36 1.57 2.15
CA ALA A 98 0.83 1.01 3.39
C ALA A 98 0.62 2.02 4.51
N TYR A 99 0.42 1.53 5.71
CA TYR A 99 0.09 2.34 6.87
C TYR A 99 1.09 2.08 7.99
N CYS A 100 1.14 2.99 8.95
CA CYS A 100 1.91 2.79 10.16
C CYS A 100 1.12 3.30 11.35
N GLN A 101 1.53 2.89 12.53
CA GLN A 101 0.90 3.33 13.76
C GLN A 101 1.85 4.23 14.51
N VAL A 102 1.41 5.43 14.81
CA VAL A 102 2.22 6.45 15.48
C VAL A 102 1.39 7.20 16.51
N SER A 103 2.07 7.83 17.46
CA SER A 103 1.42 8.68 18.45
C SER A 103 0.73 9.87 17.78
N PRO A 104 -0.32 10.44 18.40
CA PRO A 104 -0.97 11.63 17.85
C PRO A 104 -0.02 12.80 17.62
N LEU A 105 0.97 12.98 18.49
CA LEU A 105 1.94 14.05 18.32
C LEU A 105 2.78 13.84 17.06
N LYS A 106 3.30 12.63 16.87
CA LYS A 106 4.11 12.31 15.70
C LYS A 106 3.28 12.38 14.42
N ALA A 107 2.01 12.00 14.49
CA ALA A 107 1.12 12.02 13.34
C ALA A 107 0.98 13.41 12.72
N LYS A 108 1.06 14.46 13.52
CA LYS A 108 0.97 15.85 13.03
C LYS A 108 2.11 16.24 12.10
N TRP A 109 3.27 15.63 12.27
CA TRP A 109 4.48 15.98 11.52
C TRP A 109 4.81 14.98 10.42
N MET A 110 4.10 13.89 10.39
CA MET A 110 4.36 12.82 9.48
C MET A 110 3.83 13.14 8.09
N LYS A 111 4.63 12.81 7.06
CA LYS A 111 4.20 12.95 5.67
C LYS A 111 4.35 11.61 4.97
N PRO A 112 3.34 11.13 4.25
CA PRO A 112 3.47 9.90 3.47
C PRO A 112 4.42 10.09 2.30
N LYS A 113 5.07 9.00 1.91
CA LYS A 113 5.83 8.96 0.66
C LYS A 113 4.90 8.48 -0.44
N ILE A 114 4.77 9.27 -1.47
CA ILE A 114 3.81 9.02 -2.55
C ILE A 114 4.54 9.00 -3.89
N LEU A 115 4.28 7.95 -4.66
CA LEU A 115 4.77 7.81 -6.02
C LEU A 115 3.57 7.74 -6.95
N ILE A 116 3.54 8.56 -7.98
CA ILE A 116 2.46 8.58 -8.96
C ILE A 116 3.01 8.04 -10.27
N GLN A 117 2.41 6.96 -10.76
CA GLN A 117 2.85 6.26 -11.97
C GLN A 117 1.92 6.44 -13.16
N ASP A 118 0.75 7.00 -12.93
CA ASP A 118 -0.19 7.21 -14.01
C ASP A 118 0.32 8.31 -14.94
N LEU A 119 0.19 8.11 -16.15
CA LEU A 119 0.40 9.17 -17.14
C LEU A 119 -0.22 8.77 -18.46
#